data_fd19b7e0349449b07e9e68700dba019c
#
_entry.id   fd19b7e0349449b07e9e68700dba019c
#
_cell.length_a   1.000
_cell.length_b   1.000
_cell.length_c   1.000
_cell.angle_alpha   90.00
_cell.angle_beta   90.00
_cell.angle_gamma   90.00
#
_symmetry.space_group_name_H-M   'P 1'
#
loop_
_entity.id
_entity.type
_entity.pdbx_description
1 polymer ?
#
loop_
_entity_poly.entity_id
_entity_poly.type
_entity_poly.pdbx_seq_one_letter_code
_entity_poly.pdbx_strand_id
1 'polypeptide(L)'
;MSTPAPFSRFEWMIAWRYLRARRSEGGVSVMTWISLVGIMLAVAALIITLAVRAGFRAEFVDTILGANAHVTVYSTPYQTKTGATTRVIGDFDALSEAIAEIPGVTRAAPLVKGQVMATANGNNAGVEVFGIRASDLMTIPRIVDPQASQGEIERFGDGVAVGSGVARMLNVGVGDTVRLISPSGVRTPFGTSPRVSEYEVTYIFTAGRYDIDRTRVYMPFAEAQRYFDREGVADEIEIMVEEPDEVERITPALLETGGPRTLIWTWRDSAGAFLRALEVEDTVMFVLMSVLVLIASMNIISGLVMLVKNKGRDIGILRTMGLTEGSVLRVFFLCGALVGLIGTALGVVLGCLFAIYFDQILAFVNGAAGGGVWDPSIRGIYRLPAKLELGDVLSAVALSLALSFLITLLPARRAARMNPVEALRYE
;
A
#
# COMPACT_ATOMS: atom_id res chain seq x y z
N MET A 1 17.84 -55.80 -20.46
CA MET A 1 17.16 -54.60 -21.01
C MET A 1 17.75 -53.39 -20.32
N SER A 2 18.39 -52.50 -21.08
CA SER A 2 18.93 -51.27 -20.51
C SER A 2 17.78 -50.40 -19.95
N THR A 3 17.88 -49.99 -18.69
CA THR A 3 16.95 -49.04 -18.10
C THR A 3 16.96 -47.74 -18.92
N PRO A 4 15.79 -47.23 -19.36
CA PRO A 4 15.77 -46.00 -20.14
C PRO A 4 16.36 -44.85 -19.31
N ALA A 5 17.08 -43.94 -19.99
CA ALA A 5 17.65 -42.77 -19.34
C ALA A 5 16.56 -41.98 -18.63
N PRO A 6 16.83 -41.43 -17.44
CA PRO A 6 15.86 -40.60 -16.72
C PRO A 6 15.36 -39.44 -17.60
N PHE A 7 14.06 -39.18 -17.59
CA PHE A 7 13.41 -38.15 -18.39
C PHE A 7 13.60 -38.31 -19.90
N SER A 8 13.58 -39.57 -20.38
CA SER A 8 13.68 -39.90 -21.79
C SER A 8 12.52 -39.34 -22.61
N ARG A 9 12.73 -39.20 -23.95
CA ARG A 9 11.68 -38.76 -24.88
C ARG A 9 10.40 -39.59 -24.78
N PHE A 10 10.50 -40.86 -24.43
CA PHE A 10 9.43 -41.80 -24.24
C PHE A 10 8.57 -41.41 -23.02
N GLU A 11 9.18 -41.05 -21.86
CA GLU A 11 8.46 -40.64 -20.65
C GLU A 11 7.69 -39.31 -20.87
N TRP A 12 8.31 -38.37 -21.59
CA TRP A 12 7.66 -37.11 -21.99
C TRP A 12 6.48 -37.35 -22.95
N MET A 13 6.62 -38.23 -23.91
CA MET A 13 5.56 -38.58 -24.88
C MET A 13 4.36 -39.21 -24.17
N ILE A 14 4.57 -40.10 -23.20
CA ILE A 14 3.49 -40.72 -22.42
C ILE A 14 2.82 -39.65 -21.56
N ALA A 15 3.57 -38.81 -20.83
CA ALA A 15 3.04 -37.76 -19.98
C ALA A 15 2.15 -36.80 -20.80
N TRP A 16 2.64 -36.34 -21.93
CA TRP A 16 1.89 -35.46 -22.82
C TRP A 16 0.62 -36.11 -23.37
N ARG A 17 0.70 -37.39 -23.73
CA ARG A 17 -0.45 -38.13 -24.22
C ARG A 17 -1.52 -38.35 -23.15
N TYR A 18 -1.13 -38.54 -21.90
CA TYR A 18 -2.05 -38.65 -20.76
C TYR A 18 -2.78 -37.35 -20.48
N LEU A 19 -2.13 -36.22 -20.62
CA LEU A 19 -2.77 -34.90 -20.45
C LEU A 19 -3.70 -34.52 -21.61
N ARG A 20 -3.38 -35.03 -22.84
CA ARG A 20 -4.16 -34.73 -24.08
C ARG A 20 -5.21 -35.78 -24.44
N ALA A 21 -5.43 -36.79 -23.60
CA ALA A 21 -6.36 -37.89 -23.90
C ALA A 21 -7.78 -37.38 -24.28
N ARG A 22 -8.31 -37.91 -25.38
CA ARG A 22 -9.56 -37.45 -26.02
C ARG A 22 -10.79 -37.80 -25.20
N ARG A 23 -11.90 -37.07 -25.47
CA ARG A 23 -13.27 -37.14 -24.90
C ARG A 23 -13.91 -38.52 -24.69
N SER A 24 -13.39 -39.59 -25.24
CA SER A 24 -13.94 -40.96 -25.05
C SER A 24 -13.71 -41.53 -23.63
N GLU A 25 -12.76 -40.94 -22.85
CA GLU A 25 -12.47 -41.27 -21.45
C GLU A 25 -12.86 -40.13 -20.50
N GLY A 26 -14.10 -39.66 -20.62
CA GLY A 26 -14.63 -38.40 -20.08
C GLY A 26 -14.25 -37.91 -18.69
N GLY A 27 -13.78 -38.78 -17.79
CA GLY A 27 -13.43 -38.39 -16.42
C GLY A 27 -12.03 -37.77 -16.25
N VAL A 28 -11.03 -38.21 -17.03
CA VAL A 28 -9.63 -37.78 -16.85
C VAL A 28 -9.40 -36.34 -17.31
N SER A 29 -9.98 -36.00 -18.47
CA SER A 29 -9.85 -34.66 -19.06
C SER A 29 -10.45 -33.55 -18.15
N VAL A 30 -11.62 -33.81 -17.57
CA VAL A 30 -12.34 -32.86 -16.71
C VAL A 30 -11.54 -32.59 -15.43
N MET A 31 -10.99 -33.63 -14.78
CA MET A 31 -10.21 -33.45 -13.54
C MET A 31 -8.90 -32.71 -13.77
N THR A 32 -8.22 -32.96 -14.89
CA THR A 32 -7.01 -32.22 -15.26
C THR A 32 -7.33 -30.74 -15.51
N TRP A 33 -8.45 -30.45 -16.17
CA TRP A 33 -8.93 -29.08 -16.36
C TRP A 33 -9.27 -28.39 -15.04
N ILE A 34 -9.97 -29.08 -14.12
CA ILE A 34 -10.31 -28.53 -12.80
C ILE A 34 -9.01 -28.22 -12.03
N SER A 35 -8.01 -29.12 -12.05
CA SER A 35 -6.73 -28.88 -11.40
C SER A 35 -5.98 -27.72 -12.03
N LEU A 36 -5.96 -27.61 -13.35
CA LEU A 36 -5.30 -26.52 -14.07
C LEU A 36 -5.95 -25.17 -13.76
N VAL A 37 -7.30 -25.10 -13.84
CA VAL A 37 -8.05 -23.87 -13.48
C VAL A 37 -7.87 -23.53 -12.01
N GLY A 38 -7.86 -24.52 -11.11
CA GLY A 38 -7.63 -24.32 -9.69
C GLY A 38 -6.25 -23.69 -9.39
N ILE A 39 -5.18 -24.20 -10.03
CA ILE A 39 -3.84 -23.62 -9.91
C ILE A 39 -3.79 -22.22 -10.52
N MET A 40 -4.34 -22.05 -11.71
CA MET A 40 -4.43 -20.75 -12.39
C MET A 40 -5.10 -19.69 -11.51
N LEU A 41 -6.27 -20.01 -10.95
CA LEU A 41 -6.99 -19.08 -10.06
C LEU A 41 -6.26 -18.81 -8.76
N ALA A 42 -5.62 -19.82 -8.16
CA ALA A 42 -4.86 -19.63 -6.92
C ALA A 42 -3.65 -18.72 -7.14
N VAL A 43 -2.90 -18.92 -8.24
CA VAL A 43 -1.75 -18.06 -8.59
C VAL A 43 -2.22 -16.66 -8.97
N ALA A 44 -3.29 -16.53 -9.74
CA ALA A 44 -3.85 -15.22 -10.07
C ALA A 44 -4.30 -14.47 -8.81
N ALA A 45 -5.03 -15.13 -7.91
CA ALA A 45 -5.46 -14.54 -6.64
C ALA A 45 -4.27 -14.11 -5.77
N LEU A 46 -3.22 -14.93 -5.72
CA LEU A 46 -1.99 -14.61 -5.01
C LEU A 46 -1.34 -13.34 -5.55
N ILE A 47 -1.16 -13.24 -6.87
CA ILE A 47 -0.55 -12.07 -7.52
C ILE A 47 -1.41 -10.82 -7.33
N ILE A 48 -2.72 -10.93 -7.49
CA ILE A 48 -3.66 -9.81 -7.30
C ILE A 48 -3.58 -9.29 -5.86
N THR A 49 -3.58 -10.19 -4.88
CA THR A 49 -3.52 -9.82 -3.46
C THR A 49 -2.20 -9.12 -3.13
N LEU A 50 -1.07 -9.64 -3.60
CA LEU A 50 0.24 -9.02 -3.41
C LEU A 50 0.32 -7.65 -4.10
N ALA A 51 -0.18 -7.52 -5.34
CA ALA A 51 -0.16 -6.27 -6.08
C ALA A 51 -1.04 -5.18 -5.42
N VAL A 52 -2.23 -5.53 -4.95
CA VAL A 52 -3.12 -4.60 -4.22
C VAL A 52 -2.48 -4.17 -2.91
N ARG A 53 -1.88 -5.11 -2.15
CA ARG A 53 -1.16 -4.80 -0.91
C ARG A 53 0.01 -3.86 -1.16
N ALA A 54 0.86 -4.16 -2.14
CA ALA A 54 2.01 -3.32 -2.48
C ALA A 54 1.58 -1.92 -2.93
N GLY A 55 0.52 -1.83 -3.74
CA GLY A 55 -0.05 -0.56 -4.19
C GLY A 55 -0.62 0.26 -3.04
N PHE A 56 -1.42 -0.36 -2.17
CA PHE A 56 -1.99 0.30 -1.00
C PHE A 56 -0.89 0.85 -0.07
N ARG A 57 0.11 0.02 0.24
CA ARG A 57 1.24 0.44 1.09
C ARG A 57 2.03 1.58 0.47
N ALA A 58 2.33 1.51 -0.82
CA ALA A 58 3.08 2.55 -1.52
C ALA A 58 2.31 3.88 -1.54
N GLU A 59 1.03 3.87 -1.94
CA GLU A 59 0.18 5.08 -1.96
C GLU A 59 0.01 5.67 -0.58
N PHE A 60 -0.17 4.83 0.44
CA PHE A 60 -0.36 5.30 1.80
C PHE A 60 0.91 5.95 2.36
N VAL A 61 2.06 5.31 2.19
CA VAL A 61 3.35 5.88 2.63
C VAL A 61 3.65 7.17 1.89
N ASP A 62 3.49 7.19 0.57
CA ASP A 62 3.70 8.38 -0.25
C ASP A 62 2.76 9.54 0.13
N THR A 63 1.50 9.23 0.46
CA THR A 63 0.53 10.23 0.90
C THR A 63 0.85 10.79 2.29
N ILE A 64 1.32 9.94 3.22
CA ILE A 64 1.77 10.41 4.54
C ILE A 64 3.00 11.30 4.40
N LEU A 65 4.01 10.84 3.67
CA LEU A 65 5.30 11.51 3.56
C LEU A 65 5.23 12.74 2.65
N GLY A 66 4.41 12.69 1.60
CA GLY A 66 4.33 13.76 0.61
C GLY A 66 3.61 15.03 1.08
N ALA A 67 2.79 14.93 2.14
CA ALA A 67 1.98 16.05 2.63
C ALA A 67 2.28 16.47 4.07
N ASN A 68 3.08 15.70 4.80
CA ASN A 68 3.47 16.00 6.18
C ASN A 68 5.00 16.01 6.31
N ALA A 69 5.48 16.69 7.35
CA ALA A 69 6.88 16.63 7.73
C ALA A 69 7.31 15.20 8.10
N HIS A 70 8.55 14.85 7.76
CA HIS A 70 9.14 13.58 8.16
C HIS A 70 9.53 13.59 9.63
N VAL A 71 9.95 14.75 10.12
CA VAL A 71 10.27 15.00 11.53
C VAL A 71 9.73 16.37 11.93
N THR A 72 9.19 16.47 13.12
CA THR A 72 8.78 17.73 13.72
C THR A 72 9.54 17.96 15.01
N VAL A 73 10.14 19.13 15.13
CA VAL A 73 10.85 19.57 16.33
C VAL A 73 9.97 20.52 17.11
N TYR A 74 9.77 20.20 18.38
CA TYR A 74 9.04 21.00 19.35
C TYR A 74 9.96 21.45 20.48
N SER A 75 9.56 22.54 21.18
CA SER A 75 10.18 22.89 22.46
C SER A 75 9.46 22.22 23.62
N THR A 76 10.20 21.74 24.62
CA THR A 76 9.61 21.37 25.90
C THR A 76 8.93 22.55 26.56
N PRO A 77 7.87 22.34 27.37
CA PRO A 77 7.24 23.41 28.10
C PRO A 77 8.24 24.15 29.00
N TYR A 78 8.28 25.46 28.91
CA TYR A 78 9.10 26.27 29.79
C TYR A 78 8.34 27.51 30.28
N GLN A 79 8.74 28.05 31.42
CA GLN A 79 8.19 29.30 31.95
C GLN A 79 8.88 30.51 31.33
N THR A 80 8.10 31.44 30.81
CA THR A 80 8.58 32.73 30.35
C THR A 80 8.95 33.60 31.55
N LYS A 81 9.67 34.70 31.30
CA LYS A 81 9.98 35.73 32.34
C LYS A 81 8.72 36.30 33.01
N THR A 82 7.59 36.21 32.38
CA THR A 82 6.26 36.63 32.87
C THR A 82 5.53 35.55 33.66
N GLY A 83 6.13 34.35 33.85
CA GLY A 83 5.54 33.22 34.57
C GLY A 83 4.56 32.37 33.75
N ALA A 84 4.30 32.73 32.51
CA ALA A 84 3.44 31.91 31.62
C ALA A 84 4.20 30.67 31.08
N THR A 85 3.56 29.53 31.09
CA THR A 85 4.13 28.31 30.47
C THR A 85 3.89 28.37 28.99
N THR A 86 4.93 28.18 28.19
CA THR A 86 4.89 28.15 26.73
C THR A 86 5.73 27.01 26.15
N ARG A 87 5.53 26.69 24.89
CA ARG A 87 6.29 25.67 24.12
C ARG A 87 6.89 26.24 22.83
N VAL A 88 6.88 27.56 22.68
CA VAL A 88 7.31 28.20 21.43
C VAL A 88 8.85 28.19 21.31
N ILE A 89 9.34 28.27 20.09
CA ILE A 89 10.74 28.34 19.70
C ILE A 89 11.06 29.81 19.40
N GLY A 90 11.93 30.46 20.19
CA GLY A 90 12.28 31.87 20.02
C GLY A 90 13.29 32.11 18.90
N ASP A 91 14.37 31.33 18.89
CA ASP A 91 15.44 31.47 17.89
C ASP A 91 15.22 30.52 16.70
N PHE A 92 14.01 30.50 16.16
CA PHE A 92 13.58 29.52 15.16
C PHE A 92 14.35 29.65 13.83
N ASP A 93 14.81 30.85 13.44
CA ASP A 93 15.59 31.06 12.21
C ASP A 93 16.96 30.40 12.32
N ALA A 94 17.72 30.75 13.37
CA ALA A 94 19.04 30.15 13.60
C ALA A 94 18.98 28.64 13.81
N LEU A 95 17.93 28.15 14.49
CA LEU A 95 17.76 26.72 14.71
C LEU A 95 17.39 26.00 13.41
N SER A 96 16.51 26.55 12.56
CA SER A 96 16.17 25.94 11.29
C SER A 96 17.35 25.95 10.31
N GLU A 97 18.18 26.99 10.29
CA GLU A 97 19.41 27.04 9.50
C GLU A 97 20.40 25.96 9.96
N ALA A 98 20.63 25.85 11.27
CA ALA A 98 21.54 24.83 11.83
C ALA A 98 21.04 23.39 11.56
N ILE A 99 19.73 23.16 11.61
CA ILE A 99 19.14 21.87 11.27
C ILE A 99 19.26 21.58 9.75
N ALA A 100 19.11 22.58 8.90
CA ALA A 100 19.23 22.41 7.45
C ALA A 100 20.66 22.03 7.01
N GLU A 101 21.69 22.32 7.82
CA GLU A 101 23.07 21.91 7.57
C GLU A 101 23.34 20.43 7.90
N ILE A 102 22.43 19.75 8.58
CA ILE A 102 22.60 18.33 8.93
C ILE A 102 22.51 17.48 7.65
N PRO A 103 23.48 16.59 7.38
CA PRO A 103 23.46 15.72 6.20
C PRO A 103 22.19 14.86 6.13
N GLY A 104 21.53 14.88 4.97
CA GLY A 104 20.28 14.16 4.73
C GLY A 104 19.01 14.98 5.04
N VAL A 105 19.13 16.20 5.57
CA VAL A 105 18.03 17.14 5.70
C VAL A 105 17.85 17.89 4.39
N THR A 106 16.66 17.90 3.83
CA THR A 106 16.31 18.62 2.59
C THR A 106 15.61 19.95 2.86
N ARG A 107 14.91 20.05 4.01
CA ARG A 107 14.20 21.25 4.43
C ARG A 107 14.07 21.28 5.95
N ALA A 108 14.22 22.45 6.53
CA ALA A 108 13.86 22.76 7.92
C ALA A 108 13.05 24.07 7.92
N ALA A 109 11.75 23.98 8.12
CA ALA A 109 10.81 25.10 8.00
C ALA A 109 10.13 25.39 9.33
N PRO A 110 10.26 26.62 9.88
CA PRO A 110 9.52 27.04 11.07
C PRO A 110 8.04 27.22 10.73
N LEU A 111 7.17 26.80 11.64
CA LEU A 111 5.72 26.88 11.50
C LEU A 111 5.06 27.54 12.70
N VAL A 112 3.96 28.22 12.41
CA VAL A 112 2.94 28.61 13.38
C VAL A 112 1.68 27.83 13.09
N LYS A 113 1.12 27.15 14.09
CA LYS A 113 0.02 26.23 13.91
C LYS A 113 -1.15 26.56 14.85
N GLY A 114 -2.37 26.48 14.34
CA GLY A 114 -3.55 26.70 15.16
C GLY A 114 -4.82 26.13 14.57
N GLN A 115 -5.73 25.71 15.44
CA GLN A 115 -7.06 25.24 15.06
C GLN A 115 -8.06 26.38 15.17
N VAL A 116 -8.82 26.60 14.10
CA VAL A 116 -9.78 27.70 14.01
C VAL A 116 -11.04 27.23 13.29
N MET A 117 -12.09 28.04 13.37
CA MET A 117 -13.27 27.85 12.55
C MET A 117 -13.18 28.75 11.32
N ALA A 118 -13.29 28.15 10.15
CA ALA A 118 -13.43 28.85 8.88
C ALA A 118 -14.92 28.98 8.54
N THR A 119 -15.34 30.15 8.06
CA THR A 119 -16.74 30.39 7.65
C THR A 119 -16.76 31.18 6.34
N ALA A 120 -17.63 30.77 5.43
CA ALA A 120 -17.92 31.45 4.18
C ALA A 120 -19.30 31.00 3.66
N ASN A 121 -20.01 31.86 2.96
CA ASN A 121 -21.29 31.56 2.28
C ASN A 121 -22.34 30.90 3.22
N GLY A 122 -22.33 31.22 4.52
CA GLY A 122 -23.22 30.62 5.52
C GLY A 122 -22.82 29.23 6.00
N ASN A 123 -21.71 28.66 5.49
CA ASN A 123 -21.14 27.37 5.89
C ASN A 123 -19.99 27.55 6.87
N ASN A 124 -19.72 26.51 7.68
CA ASN A 124 -18.65 26.49 8.67
C ASN A 124 -17.84 25.21 8.55
N ALA A 125 -16.52 25.30 8.76
CA ALA A 125 -15.61 24.16 8.82
C ALA A 125 -14.58 24.37 9.92
N GLY A 126 -14.28 23.33 10.69
CA GLY A 126 -13.11 23.31 11.57
C GLY A 126 -11.87 23.08 10.72
N VAL A 127 -10.90 23.99 10.80
CA VAL A 127 -9.67 23.93 10.01
C VAL A 127 -8.45 24.08 10.88
N GLU A 128 -7.35 23.51 10.42
CA GLU A 128 -6.02 23.65 10.99
C GLU A 128 -5.19 24.56 10.09
N VAL A 129 -4.81 25.71 10.62
CA VAL A 129 -4.02 26.70 9.90
C VAL A 129 -2.53 26.43 10.14
N PHE A 130 -1.78 26.36 9.04
CA PHE A 130 -0.32 26.25 9.01
C PHE A 130 0.25 27.54 8.46
N GLY A 131 0.84 28.33 9.35
CA GLY A 131 1.63 29.50 8.97
C GLY A 131 3.01 29.07 8.49
N ILE A 132 3.29 29.24 7.20
CA ILE A 132 4.52 28.76 6.54
C ILE A 132 5.06 29.86 5.63
N ARG A 133 6.38 29.89 5.42
CA ARG A 133 6.99 30.77 4.41
C ARG A 133 6.65 30.30 3.00
N ALA A 134 6.50 31.22 2.07
CA ALA A 134 6.21 30.87 0.67
C ALA A 134 7.31 29.98 0.08
N SER A 135 8.58 30.26 0.38
CA SER A 135 9.73 29.42 -0.02
C SER A 135 9.61 28.00 0.43
N ASP A 136 9.14 27.79 1.67
CA ASP A 136 9.04 26.46 2.28
C ASP A 136 7.79 25.71 1.78
N LEU A 137 6.69 26.41 1.54
CA LEU A 137 5.48 25.83 0.93
C LEU A 137 5.78 25.24 -0.45
N MET A 138 6.59 25.94 -1.24
CA MET A 138 7.01 25.51 -2.59
C MET A 138 7.92 24.25 -2.58
N THR A 139 8.35 23.78 -1.41
CA THR A 139 9.12 22.53 -1.28
C THR A 139 8.29 21.32 -0.86
N ILE A 140 6.99 21.50 -0.57
CA ILE A 140 6.11 20.40 -0.17
C ILE A 140 5.59 19.70 -1.43
N PRO A 141 5.99 18.42 -1.72
CA PRO A 141 5.70 17.79 -3.01
C PRO A 141 4.22 17.73 -3.34
N ARG A 142 3.37 17.31 -2.41
CA ARG A 142 1.93 17.17 -2.63
C ARG A 142 1.15 18.49 -2.65
N ILE A 143 1.80 19.62 -2.39
CA ILE A 143 1.20 20.95 -2.49
C ILE A 143 1.62 21.61 -3.80
N VAL A 144 2.86 21.39 -4.25
CA VAL A 144 3.38 21.92 -5.52
C VAL A 144 2.90 21.12 -6.72
N ASP A 145 2.87 19.78 -6.58
CA ASP A 145 2.35 18.84 -7.59
C ASP A 145 1.17 18.03 -7.00
N PRO A 146 0.03 18.69 -6.77
CA PRO A 146 -1.13 18.05 -6.18
C PRO A 146 -1.87 17.17 -7.20
N GLN A 147 -2.75 16.28 -6.72
CA GLN A 147 -3.62 15.48 -7.60
C GLN A 147 -4.57 16.37 -8.44
N ALA A 148 -4.98 17.51 -7.90
CA ALA A 148 -5.73 18.55 -8.58
C ALA A 148 -5.50 19.88 -7.88
N SER A 149 -5.47 20.98 -8.65
CA SER A 149 -5.35 22.32 -8.10
C SER A 149 -6.21 23.33 -8.88
N GLN A 150 -6.47 24.46 -8.23
CA GLN A 150 -7.10 25.63 -8.82
C GLN A 150 -6.39 26.88 -8.28
N GLY A 151 -6.19 27.88 -9.12
CA GLY A 151 -5.45 29.10 -8.76
C GLY A 151 -3.95 28.96 -8.96
N GLU A 152 -3.21 29.92 -8.44
CA GLU A 152 -1.76 30.04 -8.60
C GLU A 152 -1.10 30.05 -7.23
N ILE A 153 -0.19 29.09 -6.99
CA ILE A 153 0.50 28.94 -5.71
C ILE A 153 1.48 30.11 -5.47
N GLU A 154 1.95 30.75 -6.54
CA GLU A 154 2.84 31.92 -6.49
C GLU A 154 2.16 33.11 -5.81
N ARG A 155 0.82 33.20 -5.88
CA ARG A 155 0.03 34.22 -5.21
C ARG A 155 -0.24 33.94 -3.74
N PHE A 156 0.35 32.90 -3.16
CA PHE A 156 0.20 32.53 -1.75
C PHE A 156 0.53 33.68 -0.78
N GLY A 157 1.43 34.62 -1.16
CA GLY A 157 1.73 35.78 -0.34
C GLY A 157 0.57 36.75 -0.13
N ASP A 158 -0.44 36.72 -1.02
CA ASP A 158 -1.59 37.66 -1.02
C ASP A 158 -2.81 37.12 -0.26
N GLY A 159 -2.82 35.84 0.11
CA GLY A 159 -3.98 35.22 0.76
C GLY A 159 -3.68 33.87 1.40
N VAL A 160 -4.62 32.94 1.27
CA VAL A 160 -4.49 31.60 1.86
C VAL A 160 -4.65 30.51 0.81
N ALA A 161 -3.94 29.40 1.04
CA ALA A 161 -4.14 28.17 0.27
C ALA A 161 -5.00 27.20 1.09
N VAL A 162 -6.06 26.66 0.49
CA VAL A 162 -7.03 25.81 1.19
C VAL A 162 -7.10 24.42 0.54
N GLY A 163 -7.28 23.38 1.36
CA GLY A 163 -7.55 22.05 0.88
C GLY A 163 -8.89 21.97 0.13
N SER A 164 -8.99 21.16 -0.91
CA SER A 164 -10.19 21.03 -1.75
C SER A 164 -11.43 20.56 -0.97
N GLY A 165 -11.25 19.83 0.13
CA GLY A 165 -12.32 19.45 1.03
C GLY A 165 -12.86 20.64 1.84
N VAL A 166 -11.97 21.54 2.31
CA VAL A 166 -12.35 22.81 2.97
C VAL A 166 -13.12 23.68 1.99
N ALA A 167 -12.59 23.87 0.78
CA ALA A 167 -13.23 24.67 -0.26
C ALA A 167 -14.64 24.18 -0.59
N ARG A 168 -14.82 22.86 -0.71
CA ARG A 168 -16.15 22.26 -0.93
C ARG A 168 -17.10 22.46 0.25
N MET A 169 -16.62 22.27 1.49
CA MET A 169 -17.47 22.47 2.70
C MET A 169 -17.95 23.92 2.83
N LEU A 170 -17.08 24.88 2.53
CA LEU A 170 -17.39 26.31 2.61
C LEU A 170 -18.06 26.84 1.34
N ASN A 171 -18.11 26.03 0.27
CA ASN A 171 -18.59 26.42 -1.05
C ASN A 171 -17.89 27.69 -1.58
N VAL A 172 -16.54 27.64 -1.57
CA VAL A 172 -15.66 28.73 -2.04
C VAL A 172 -14.78 28.28 -3.19
N GLY A 173 -14.50 29.22 -4.09
CA GLY A 173 -13.54 29.10 -5.16
C GLY A 173 -12.34 30.03 -4.95
N VAL A 174 -11.42 30.02 -5.94
CA VAL A 174 -10.29 30.98 -6.00
C VAL A 174 -10.83 32.39 -6.20
N GLY A 175 -10.33 33.35 -5.41
CA GLY A 175 -10.78 34.74 -5.38
C GLY A 175 -11.90 35.01 -4.36
N ASP A 176 -12.53 33.97 -3.81
CA ASP A 176 -13.51 34.15 -2.72
C ASP A 176 -12.83 34.45 -1.39
N THR A 177 -13.58 35.02 -0.46
CA THR A 177 -13.09 35.36 0.88
C THR A 177 -13.56 34.34 1.91
N VAL A 178 -12.62 33.86 2.74
CA VAL A 178 -12.86 32.99 3.89
C VAL A 178 -12.58 33.77 5.17
N ARG A 179 -13.53 33.71 6.10
CA ARG A 179 -13.37 34.29 7.44
C ARG A 179 -12.86 33.23 8.40
N LEU A 180 -11.72 33.48 9.05
CA LEU A 180 -11.13 32.63 10.08
C LEU A 180 -11.47 33.20 11.47
N ILE A 181 -11.95 32.35 12.36
CA ILE A 181 -12.40 32.71 13.71
C ILE A 181 -11.58 31.85 14.70
N SER A 182 -10.68 32.50 15.43
CA SER A 182 -9.89 31.85 16.49
C SER A 182 -10.59 31.98 17.84
N PRO A 183 -10.84 30.88 18.55
CA PRO A 183 -11.37 30.93 19.92
C PRO A 183 -10.38 31.55 20.92
N SER A 184 -9.06 31.44 20.62
CA SER A 184 -7.98 32.05 21.40
C SER A 184 -7.77 33.50 20.98
N GLY A 185 -8.73 34.34 21.28
CA GLY A 185 -8.73 35.73 20.86
C GLY A 185 -8.03 36.68 21.83
N VAL A 186 -8.29 37.97 21.69
CA VAL A 186 -7.70 39.02 22.51
C VAL A 186 -8.31 38.98 23.92
N ARG A 187 -7.48 38.96 24.95
CA ARG A 187 -7.93 39.11 26.34
C ARG A 187 -8.39 40.53 26.57
N THR A 188 -9.66 40.67 26.91
CA THR A 188 -10.27 41.96 27.30
C THR A 188 -10.63 41.93 28.78
N PRO A 189 -10.84 43.11 29.44
CA PRO A 189 -11.33 43.15 30.82
C PRO A 189 -12.64 42.41 31.08
N PHE A 190 -13.39 42.13 30.02
CA PHE A 190 -14.71 41.45 30.07
C PHE A 190 -14.63 39.97 29.63
N GLY A 191 -13.41 39.42 29.37
CA GLY A 191 -13.22 38.06 28.92
C GLY A 191 -12.41 37.98 27.62
N THR A 192 -12.34 36.80 27.01
CA THR A 192 -11.62 36.59 25.74
C THR A 192 -12.58 36.85 24.58
N SER A 193 -12.26 37.82 23.71
CA SER A 193 -13.00 38.08 22.47
C SER A 193 -12.37 37.25 21.33
N PRO A 194 -13.14 36.48 20.54
CA PRO A 194 -12.63 35.78 19.41
C PRO A 194 -11.93 36.72 18.42
N ARG A 195 -10.80 36.27 17.86
CA ARG A 195 -10.15 36.99 16.76
C ARG A 195 -10.79 36.56 15.44
N VAL A 196 -11.21 37.53 14.65
CA VAL A 196 -11.83 37.27 13.33
C VAL A 196 -11.04 38.04 12.28
N SER A 197 -10.62 37.34 11.22
CA SER A 197 -9.95 37.95 10.08
C SER A 197 -10.46 37.31 8.78
N GLU A 198 -10.43 38.08 7.71
CA GLU A 198 -10.86 37.66 6.38
C GLU A 198 -9.64 37.52 5.46
N TYR A 199 -9.61 36.45 4.66
CA TYR A 199 -8.52 36.14 3.75
C TYR A 199 -9.07 35.71 2.41
N GLU A 200 -8.44 36.16 1.32
CA GLU A 200 -8.72 35.68 -0.05
C GLU A 200 -8.16 34.27 -0.24
N VAL A 201 -8.92 33.41 -0.88
CA VAL A 201 -8.45 32.07 -1.30
C VAL A 201 -7.68 32.24 -2.62
N THR A 202 -6.37 32.12 -2.58
CA THR A 202 -5.51 32.27 -3.77
C THR A 202 -5.21 30.94 -4.43
N TYR A 203 -5.24 29.84 -3.66
CA TYR A 203 -4.92 28.52 -4.15
C TYR A 203 -5.76 27.43 -3.47
N ILE A 204 -6.27 26.47 -4.25
CA ILE A 204 -6.98 25.28 -3.76
C ILE A 204 -6.20 24.06 -4.21
N PHE A 205 -5.83 23.18 -3.28
CA PHE A 205 -5.06 21.97 -3.55
C PHE A 205 -5.78 20.70 -3.12
N THR A 206 -5.46 19.60 -3.78
CA THR A 206 -5.86 18.24 -3.37
C THR A 206 -4.60 17.42 -3.15
N ALA A 207 -4.20 17.26 -1.89
CA ALA A 207 -3.01 16.51 -1.51
C ALA A 207 -3.17 14.98 -1.71
N GLY A 208 -4.42 14.51 -1.86
CA GLY A 208 -4.74 13.09 -2.03
C GLY A 208 -5.09 12.38 -0.75
N ARG A 209 -5.11 13.08 0.37
CA ARG A 209 -5.46 12.56 1.68
C ARG A 209 -6.69 13.29 2.25
N TYR A 210 -7.73 12.53 2.51
CA TYR A 210 -9.05 13.09 2.87
C TYR A 210 -9.03 14.00 4.10
N ASP A 211 -8.28 13.61 5.15
CA ASP A 211 -8.17 14.39 6.38
C ASP A 211 -7.43 15.72 6.14
N ILE A 212 -6.34 15.72 5.37
CA ILE A 212 -5.58 16.92 5.00
C ILE A 212 -6.42 17.84 4.14
N ASP A 213 -7.00 17.32 3.06
CA ASP A 213 -7.80 18.12 2.13
C ASP A 213 -9.02 18.76 2.79
N ARG A 214 -9.56 18.16 3.86
CA ARG A 214 -10.73 18.62 4.58
C ARG A 214 -10.45 19.58 5.73
N THR A 215 -9.21 19.63 6.22
CA THR A 215 -8.89 20.41 7.42
C THR A 215 -7.78 21.44 7.22
N ARG A 216 -6.91 21.30 6.22
CA ARG A 216 -5.71 22.11 6.12
C ARG A 216 -5.91 23.41 5.37
N VAL A 217 -5.39 24.48 5.99
CA VAL A 217 -5.28 25.81 5.41
C VAL A 217 -3.85 26.29 5.62
N TYR A 218 -3.18 26.70 4.55
CA TYR A 218 -1.88 27.36 4.65
C TYR A 218 -2.05 28.87 4.60
N MET A 219 -1.28 29.58 5.45
CA MET A 219 -1.26 31.02 5.57
C MET A 219 0.18 31.51 5.54
N PRO A 220 0.51 32.70 4.99
CA PRO A 220 1.84 33.26 5.08
C PRO A 220 2.33 33.37 6.53
N PHE A 221 3.59 32.95 6.78
CA PHE A 221 4.14 32.79 8.12
C PHE A 221 3.98 34.03 9.00
N ALA A 222 4.36 35.22 8.50
CA ALA A 222 4.27 36.47 9.22
C ALA A 222 2.80 36.84 9.55
N GLU A 223 1.87 36.50 8.67
CA GLU A 223 0.43 36.72 8.93
C GLU A 223 -0.10 35.76 10.00
N ALA A 224 0.30 34.50 9.96
CA ALA A 224 -0.02 33.54 11.01
C ALA A 224 0.54 33.94 12.38
N GLN A 225 1.78 34.45 12.43
CA GLN A 225 2.35 34.97 13.66
C GLN A 225 1.50 36.10 14.24
N ARG A 226 1.06 37.07 13.41
CA ARG A 226 0.16 38.15 13.83
C ARG A 226 -1.23 37.62 14.25
N TYR A 227 -1.77 36.70 13.47
CA TYR A 227 -3.10 36.16 13.72
C TYR A 227 -3.19 35.35 15.02
N PHE A 228 -2.15 34.59 15.36
CA PHE A 228 -2.10 33.74 16.56
C PHE A 228 -1.37 34.38 17.76
N ASP A 229 -0.95 35.65 17.67
CA ASP A 229 -0.17 36.33 18.71
C ASP A 229 1.15 35.58 19.03
N ARG A 230 1.87 35.23 17.95
CA ARG A 230 3.15 34.49 17.96
C ARG A 230 4.28 35.27 17.32
N GLU A 231 4.25 36.61 17.38
CA GLU A 231 5.28 37.45 16.79
C GLU A 231 6.69 37.12 17.35
N GLY A 232 7.63 36.87 16.43
CA GLY A 232 9.02 36.55 16.78
C GLY A 232 9.24 35.12 17.31
N VAL A 233 8.23 34.24 17.21
CA VAL A 233 8.37 32.84 17.66
C VAL A 233 7.72 31.90 16.65
N ALA A 234 8.08 30.60 16.70
CA ALA A 234 7.44 29.51 15.99
C ALA A 234 6.91 28.47 16.99
N ASP A 235 5.88 27.75 16.62
CA ASP A 235 5.34 26.67 17.45
C ASP A 235 6.16 25.37 17.26
N GLU A 236 6.63 25.13 16.04
CA GLU A 236 7.39 23.93 15.66
C GLU A 236 8.29 24.19 14.46
N ILE A 237 9.27 23.29 14.22
CA ILE A 237 10.06 23.25 12.98
C ILE A 237 9.79 21.93 12.30
N GLU A 238 9.25 21.99 11.08
CA GLU A 238 9.06 20.83 10.23
C GLU A 238 10.33 20.54 9.42
N ILE A 239 10.72 19.27 9.41
CA ILE A 239 11.92 18.80 8.72
C ILE A 239 11.52 17.76 7.69
N MET A 240 12.02 17.92 6.47
CA MET A 240 12.02 16.90 5.44
C MET A 240 13.42 16.33 5.26
N VAL A 241 13.52 15.04 5.03
CA VAL A 241 14.78 14.31 4.85
C VAL A 241 14.73 13.54 3.51
N GLU A 242 15.92 13.24 2.96
CA GLU A 242 16.04 12.50 1.70
C GLU A 242 15.49 11.08 1.83
N GLU A 243 15.79 10.41 2.95
CA GLU A 243 15.37 9.04 3.23
C GLU A 243 14.46 8.98 4.47
N PRO A 244 13.14 9.11 4.31
CA PRO A 244 12.19 9.13 5.43
C PRO A 244 12.21 7.85 6.28
N ASP A 245 12.59 6.72 5.69
CA ASP A 245 12.69 5.45 6.40
C ASP A 245 13.87 5.40 7.38
N GLU A 246 14.86 6.26 7.21
CA GLU A 246 16.07 6.33 8.05
C GLU A 246 16.06 7.51 9.02
N VAL A 247 14.89 8.10 9.34
CA VAL A 247 14.80 9.29 10.22
C VAL A 247 15.45 9.06 11.60
N GLU A 248 15.49 7.83 12.08
CA GLU A 248 16.10 7.47 13.36
C GLU A 248 17.62 7.72 13.39
N ARG A 249 18.28 7.65 12.23
CA ARG A 249 19.74 7.94 12.13
C ARG A 249 20.07 9.42 12.33
N ILE A 250 19.14 10.29 11.96
CA ILE A 250 19.32 11.76 12.03
C ILE A 250 18.88 12.29 13.40
N THR A 251 18.01 11.57 14.09
CA THR A 251 17.46 11.96 15.40
C THR A 251 18.52 12.38 16.43
N PRO A 252 19.66 11.69 16.62
CA PRO A 252 20.69 12.13 17.57
C PRO A 252 21.31 13.49 17.21
N ALA A 253 21.60 13.73 15.92
CA ALA A 253 22.12 15.00 15.44
C ALA A 253 21.11 16.15 15.63
N LEU A 254 19.82 15.88 15.39
CA LEU A 254 18.76 16.85 15.66
C LEU A 254 18.62 17.21 17.14
N LEU A 255 18.77 16.23 18.05
CA LEU A 255 18.76 16.48 19.50
C LEU A 255 19.97 17.29 19.96
N GLU A 256 21.14 17.01 19.38
CA GLU A 256 22.38 17.76 19.69
C GLU A 256 22.26 19.21 19.23
N THR A 257 21.81 19.44 17.99
CA THR A 257 21.62 20.78 17.40
C THR A 257 20.53 21.57 18.11
N GLY A 258 19.41 20.93 18.44
CA GLY A 258 18.28 21.59 19.10
C GLY A 258 18.45 21.82 20.60
N GLY A 259 19.40 21.12 21.22
CA GLY A 259 19.76 21.27 22.64
C GLY A 259 18.72 20.65 23.61
N PRO A 260 18.85 20.93 24.92
CA PRO A 260 18.15 20.17 25.98
C PRO A 260 16.64 20.40 26.08
N ARG A 261 16.11 21.35 25.34
CA ARG A 261 14.66 21.63 25.31
C ARG A 261 13.97 21.06 24.08
N THR A 262 14.69 20.33 23.25
CA THR A 262 14.16 19.78 21.99
C THR A 262 13.41 18.49 22.25
N LEU A 263 12.21 18.42 21.70
CA LEU A 263 11.42 17.21 21.56
C LEU A 263 11.30 16.92 20.06
N ILE A 264 11.53 15.68 19.71
CA ILE A 264 11.41 15.21 18.32
C ILE A 264 10.20 14.29 18.22
N TRP A 265 9.43 14.51 17.17
CA TRP A 265 8.30 13.68 16.79
C TRP A 265 8.46 13.29 15.32
N THR A 266 8.61 12.02 15.05
CA THR A 266 8.82 11.50 13.71
C THR A 266 7.48 11.14 13.05
N TRP A 267 7.48 11.00 11.73
CA TRP A 267 6.33 10.48 11.00
C TRP A 267 5.94 9.08 11.49
N ARG A 268 6.90 8.26 11.95
CA ARG A 268 6.66 6.94 12.53
C ARG A 268 5.89 7.02 13.84
N ASP A 269 6.16 8.02 14.67
CA ASP A 269 5.41 8.25 15.89
C ASP A 269 3.97 8.66 15.57
N SER A 270 3.78 9.54 14.59
CA SER A 270 2.47 9.98 14.11
C SER A 270 1.68 8.83 13.47
N ALA A 271 2.34 8.00 12.67
CA ALA A 271 1.75 6.86 11.98
C ALA A 271 1.78 5.56 12.80
N GLY A 272 2.25 5.58 14.05
CA GLY A 272 2.53 4.37 14.83
C GLY A 272 1.35 3.41 15.00
N ALA A 273 0.13 3.92 15.15
CA ALA A 273 -1.07 3.07 15.20
C ALA A 273 -1.31 2.37 13.85
N PHE A 274 -1.07 3.08 12.76
CA PHE A 274 -1.23 2.56 11.41
C PHE A 274 -0.13 1.58 11.04
N LEU A 275 1.13 1.86 11.39
CA LEU A 275 2.25 0.93 11.17
C LEU A 275 2.00 -0.41 11.88
N ARG A 276 1.49 -0.38 13.12
CA ARG A 276 1.07 -1.60 13.82
C ARG A 276 -0.09 -2.32 13.11
N ALA A 277 -1.02 -1.57 12.51
CA ALA A 277 -2.08 -2.18 11.72
C ALA A 277 -1.55 -2.88 10.46
N LEU A 278 -0.52 -2.32 9.80
CA LEU A 278 0.16 -2.98 8.68
C LEU A 278 0.90 -4.27 9.12
N GLU A 279 1.51 -4.29 10.30
CA GLU A 279 2.14 -5.52 10.84
C GLU A 279 1.11 -6.63 11.10
N VAL A 280 -0.06 -6.24 11.63
CA VAL A 280 -1.18 -7.18 11.81
C VAL A 280 -1.70 -7.65 10.45
N GLU A 281 -1.81 -6.75 9.48
CA GLU A 281 -2.20 -7.08 8.10
C GLU A 281 -1.23 -8.08 7.48
N ASP A 282 0.08 -7.89 7.63
CA ASP A 282 1.10 -8.83 7.14
C ASP A 282 0.90 -10.23 7.72
N THR A 283 0.57 -10.33 9.02
CA THR A 283 0.27 -11.61 9.68
C THR A 283 -1.01 -12.24 9.14
N VAL A 284 -2.08 -11.47 8.98
CA VAL A 284 -3.35 -11.95 8.42
C VAL A 284 -3.16 -12.41 6.97
N MET A 285 -2.42 -11.63 6.16
CA MET A 285 -2.11 -12.01 4.78
C MET A 285 -1.30 -13.29 4.69
N PHE A 286 -0.30 -13.49 5.58
CA PHE A 286 0.44 -14.75 5.66
C PHE A 286 -0.48 -15.94 5.90
N VAL A 287 -1.45 -15.82 6.82
CA VAL A 287 -2.44 -16.88 7.09
C VAL A 287 -3.33 -17.13 5.87
N LEU A 288 -3.87 -16.08 5.25
CA LEU A 288 -4.71 -16.20 4.05
C LEU A 288 -3.94 -16.84 2.89
N MET A 289 -2.69 -16.43 2.66
CA MET A 289 -1.81 -17.03 1.66
C MET A 289 -1.56 -18.52 1.93
N SER A 290 -1.33 -18.89 3.20
CA SER A 290 -1.15 -20.27 3.62
C SER A 290 -2.39 -21.13 3.31
N VAL A 291 -3.59 -20.58 3.52
CA VAL A 291 -4.84 -21.26 3.18
C VAL A 291 -5.02 -21.41 1.68
N LEU A 292 -4.72 -20.37 0.89
CA LEU A 292 -4.78 -20.43 -0.58
C LEU A 292 -3.82 -21.49 -1.14
N VAL A 293 -2.60 -21.52 -0.59
CA VAL A 293 -1.58 -22.54 -0.92
C VAL A 293 -2.08 -23.95 -0.58
N LEU A 294 -2.72 -24.13 0.59
CA LEU A 294 -3.30 -25.41 0.98
C LEU A 294 -4.40 -25.87 0.03
N ILE A 295 -5.30 -24.98 -0.37
CA ILE A 295 -6.37 -25.27 -1.35
C ILE A 295 -5.79 -25.67 -2.70
N ALA A 296 -4.82 -24.90 -3.22
CA ALA A 296 -4.11 -25.23 -4.46
C ALA A 296 -3.44 -26.60 -4.38
N SER A 297 -2.82 -26.91 -3.25
CA SER A 297 -2.18 -28.20 -2.97
C SER A 297 -3.15 -29.35 -3.02
N MET A 298 -4.32 -29.20 -2.40
CA MET A 298 -5.37 -30.23 -2.41
C MET A 298 -5.93 -30.47 -3.80
N ASN A 299 -6.06 -29.43 -4.61
CA ASN A 299 -6.49 -29.55 -6.00
C ASN A 299 -5.50 -30.37 -6.84
N ILE A 300 -4.18 -30.14 -6.68
CA ILE A 300 -3.12 -30.89 -7.37
C ILE A 300 -3.18 -32.36 -6.94
N ILE A 301 -3.24 -32.64 -5.63
CA ILE A 301 -3.30 -34.00 -5.09
C ILE A 301 -4.52 -34.75 -5.65
N SER A 302 -5.70 -34.14 -5.56
CA SER A 302 -6.96 -34.75 -6.00
C SER A 302 -6.94 -35.05 -7.48
N GLY A 303 -6.48 -34.11 -8.31
CA GLY A 303 -6.36 -34.30 -9.75
C GLY A 303 -5.41 -35.42 -10.13
N LEU A 304 -4.25 -35.51 -9.49
CA LEU A 304 -3.26 -36.55 -9.76
C LEU A 304 -3.69 -37.92 -9.21
N VAL A 305 -4.28 -38.00 -8.03
CA VAL A 305 -4.80 -39.25 -7.47
C VAL A 305 -5.88 -39.82 -8.39
N MET A 306 -6.77 -38.98 -8.90
CA MET A 306 -7.80 -39.41 -9.85
C MET A 306 -7.20 -39.81 -11.20
N LEU A 307 -6.21 -39.08 -11.71
CA LEU A 307 -5.46 -39.46 -12.92
C LEU A 307 -4.85 -40.85 -12.77
N VAL A 308 -4.16 -41.09 -11.65
CA VAL A 308 -3.53 -42.40 -11.34
C VAL A 308 -4.59 -43.50 -11.26
N LYS A 309 -5.71 -43.27 -10.59
CA LYS A 309 -6.80 -44.23 -10.45
C LYS A 309 -7.39 -44.59 -11.82
N ASN A 310 -7.68 -43.60 -12.67
CA ASN A 310 -8.26 -43.80 -13.99
C ASN A 310 -7.31 -44.43 -15.00
N LYS A 311 -5.96 -44.28 -14.81
CA LYS A 311 -4.94 -44.85 -15.66
C LYS A 311 -4.29 -46.11 -15.04
N GLY A 312 -4.86 -46.67 -13.98
CA GLY A 312 -4.34 -47.86 -13.30
C GLY A 312 -4.12 -49.05 -14.24
N ARG A 313 -5.07 -49.33 -15.15
CA ARG A 313 -4.95 -50.40 -16.14
C ARG A 313 -3.79 -50.16 -17.13
N ASP A 314 -3.65 -48.92 -17.62
CA ASP A 314 -2.56 -48.55 -18.53
C ASP A 314 -1.23 -48.71 -17.83
N ILE A 315 -1.12 -48.32 -16.53
CA ILE A 315 0.07 -48.54 -15.69
C ILE A 315 0.40 -50.04 -15.57
N GLY A 316 -0.60 -50.88 -15.29
CA GLY A 316 -0.46 -52.34 -15.21
C GLY A 316 0.09 -52.91 -16.49
N ILE A 317 -0.46 -52.55 -17.67
CA ILE A 317 0.02 -53.00 -18.97
C ILE A 317 1.46 -52.54 -19.22
N LEU A 318 1.80 -51.29 -18.98
CA LEU A 318 3.15 -50.75 -19.17
C LEU A 318 4.17 -51.47 -18.27
N ARG A 319 3.79 -51.81 -17.05
CA ARG A 319 4.67 -52.53 -16.10
C ARG A 319 4.87 -53.98 -16.50
N THR A 320 3.85 -54.67 -17.03
CA THR A 320 4.01 -56.04 -17.58
C THR A 320 4.84 -56.05 -18.85
N MET A 321 4.88 -54.95 -19.62
CA MET A 321 5.78 -54.75 -20.75
C MET A 321 7.23 -54.41 -20.35
N GLY A 322 7.53 -54.30 -19.05
CA GLY A 322 8.89 -54.08 -18.54
C GLY A 322 9.20 -52.62 -18.14
N LEU A 323 8.22 -51.74 -18.04
CA LEU A 323 8.44 -50.39 -17.55
C LEU A 323 8.77 -50.41 -16.05
N THR A 324 9.87 -49.76 -15.65
CA THR A 324 10.32 -49.72 -14.25
C THR A 324 9.44 -48.81 -13.36
N GLU A 325 9.43 -49.05 -12.05
CA GLU A 325 8.77 -48.18 -11.08
C GLU A 325 9.21 -46.73 -11.17
N GLY A 326 10.55 -46.55 -11.34
CA GLY A 326 11.11 -45.22 -11.50
C GLY A 326 10.62 -44.48 -12.75
N SER A 327 10.37 -45.19 -13.87
CA SER A 327 9.81 -44.58 -15.07
C SER A 327 8.35 -44.18 -14.88
N VAL A 328 7.55 -45.02 -14.21
CA VAL A 328 6.17 -44.69 -13.86
C VAL A 328 6.13 -43.45 -12.98
N LEU A 329 6.98 -43.41 -11.94
CA LEU A 329 7.09 -42.24 -11.07
C LEU A 329 7.39 -40.96 -11.86
N ARG A 330 8.39 -41.01 -12.78
CA ARG A 330 8.77 -39.84 -13.59
C ARG A 330 7.65 -39.41 -14.55
N VAL A 331 6.92 -40.32 -15.16
CA VAL A 331 5.78 -40.01 -16.05
C VAL A 331 4.69 -39.25 -15.28
N PHE A 332 4.28 -39.73 -14.11
CA PHE A 332 3.23 -39.04 -13.31
C PHE A 332 3.74 -37.76 -12.68
N PHE A 333 5.03 -37.69 -12.30
CA PHE A 333 5.66 -36.44 -11.89
C PHE A 333 5.63 -35.41 -13.02
N LEU A 334 5.99 -35.80 -14.26
CA LEU A 334 5.92 -34.92 -15.43
C LEU A 334 4.49 -34.45 -15.71
N CYS A 335 3.47 -35.32 -15.54
CA CYS A 335 2.07 -34.92 -15.70
C CYS A 335 1.71 -33.79 -14.73
N GLY A 336 2.00 -33.95 -13.45
CA GLY A 336 1.71 -32.92 -12.45
C GLY A 336 2.56 -31.65 -12.62
N ALA A 337 3.84 -31.80 -12.95
CA ALA A 337 4.74 -30.69 -13.23
C ALA A 337 4.25 -29.83 -14.42
N LEU A 338 3.79 -30.49 -15.50
CA LEU A 338 3.22 -29.78 -16.67
C LEU A 338 1.94 -29.04 -16.34
N VAL A 339 1.02 -29.67 -15.59
CA VAL A 339 -0.23 -29.02 -15.14
C VAL A 339 0.11 -27.82 -14.25
N GLY A 340 1.07 -27.98 -13.30
CA GLY A 340 1.57 -26.91 -12.46
C GLY A 340 2.19 -25.75 -13.24
N LEU A 341 3.05 -26.08 -14.21
CA LEU A 341 3.73 -25.07 -15.04
C LEU A 341 2.74 -24.26 -15.88
N ILE A 342 1.83 -24.94 -16.58
CA ILE A 342 0.82 -24.30 -17.44
C ILE A 342 -0.16 -23.50 -16.58
N GLY A 343 -0.63 -24.08 -15.46
CA GLY A 343 -1.51 -23.38 -14.52
C GLY A 343 -0.88 -22.13 -13.94
N THR A 344 0.39 -22.21 -13.52
CA THR A 344 1.16 -21.07 -13.02
C THR A 344 1.33 -20.01 -14.11
N ALA A 345 1.74 -20.38 -15.33
CA ALA A 345 1.91 -19.44 -16.43
C ALA A 345 0.61 -18.69 -16.76
N LEU A 346 -0.51 -19.43 -16.87
CA LEU A 346 -1.84 -18.81 -17.10
C LEU A 346 -2.28 -17.95 -15.90
N GLY A 347 -1.99 -18.39 -14.69
CA GLY A 347 -2.27 -17.64 -13.46
C GLY A 347 -1.51 -16.32 -13.37
N VAL A 348 -0.23 -16.32 -13.77
CA VAL A 348 0.59 -15.09 -13.88
C VAL A 348 -0.02 -14.14 -14.89
N VAL A 349 -0.34 -14.62 -16.09
CA VAL A 349 -0.94 -13.76 -17.13
C VAL A 349 -2.26 -13.16 -16.63
N LEU A 350 -3.15 -13.97 -16.06
CA LEU A 350 -4.44 -13.52 -15.55
C LEU A 350 -4.27 -12.54 -14.38
N GLY A 351 -3.39 -12.85 -13.41
CA GLY A 351 -3.13 -12.01 -12.23
C GLY A 351 -2.52 -10.67 -12.60
N CYS A 352 -1.51 -10.67 -13.49
CA CYS A 352 -0.88 -9.44 -13.96
C CYS A 352 -1.85 -8.57 -14.78
N LEU A 353 -2.64 -9.16 -15.69
CA LEU A 353 -3.67 -8.42 -16.42
C LEU A 353 -4.70 -7.81 -15.48
N PHE A 354 -5.17 -8.55 -14.49
CA PHE A 354 -6.12 -8.02 -13.51
C PHE A 354 -5.49 -6.87 -12.70
N ALA A 355 -4.25 -6.99 -12.29
CA ALA A 355 -3.56 -5.93 -11.52
C ALA A 355 -3.32 -4.67 -12.37
N ILE A 356 -2.98 -4.81 -13.66
CA ILE A 356 -2.80 -3.68 -14.58
C ILE A 356 -4.12 -2.93 -14.82
N TYR A 357 -5.22 -3.65 -14.96
CA TYR A 357 -6.55 -3.08 -15.20
C TYR A 357 -7.37 -2.89 -13.92
N PHE A 358 -6.73 -2.96 -12.75
CA PHE A 358 -7.41 -2.94 -11.45
C PHE A 358 -8.26 -1.67 -11.25
N ASP A 359 -7.73 -0.50 -11.60
CA ASP A 359 -8.43 0.78 -11.46
C ASP A 359 -9.69 0.83 -12.32
N GLN A 360 -9.64 0.33 -13.56
CA GLN A 360 -10.78 0.28 -14.45
C GLN A 360 -11.85 -0.71 -13.96
N ILE A 361 -11.40 -1.86 -13.43
CA ILE A 361 -12.28 -2.88 -12.86
C ILE A 361 -12.96 -2.32 -11.61
N LEU A 362 -12.21 -1.67 -10.72
CA LEU A 362 -12.74 -1.05 -9.51
C LEU A 362 -13.73 0.07 -9.83
N ALA A 363 -13.42 0.92 -10.81
CA ALA A 363 -14.31 1.97 -11.26
C ALA A 363 -15.63 1.41 -11.82
N PHE A 364 -15.55 0.34 -12.62
CA PHE A 364 -16.73 -0.36 -13.15
C PHE A 364 -17.58 -0.97 -12.02
N VAL A 365 -16.95 -1.69 -11.09
CA VAL A 365 -17.63 -2.30 -9.94
C VAL A 365 -18.27 -1.23 -9.05
N ASN A 366 -17.56 -0.14 -8.78
CA ASN A 366 -18.07 0.96 -7.97
C ASN A 366 -19.26 1.66 -8.64
N GLY A 367 -19.20 1.86 -9.96
CA GLY A 367 -20.32 2.38 -10.75
C GLY A 367 -21.54 1.46 -10.75
N ALA A 368 -21.34 0.15 -10.92
CA ALA A 368 -22.40 -0.85 -10.89
C ALA A 368 -23.04 -1.02 -9.50
N ALA A 369 -22.28 -0.82 -8.43
CA ALA A 369 -22.73 -0.92 -7.04
C ALA A 369 -23.32 0.40 -6.48
N GLY A 370 -23.51 1.43 -7.29
CA GLY A 370 -24.08 2.71 -6.85
C GLY A 370 -23.11 3.59 -6.04
N GLY A 371 -21.80 3.40 -6.16
CA GLY A 371 -20.79 4.28 -5.59
C GLY A 371 -20.31 3.96 -4.16
N GLY A 372 -20.74 2.85 -3.56
CA GLY A 372 -20.49 2.54 -2.14
C GLY A 372 -19.30 1.61 -1.84
N VAL A 373 -18.61 1.07 -2.82
CA VAL A 373 -17.56 0.06 -2.60
C VAL A 373 -16.25 0.69 -2.10
N TRP A 374 -15.92 1.87 -2.60
CA TRP A 374 -14.76 2.64 -2.17
C TRP A 374 -15.17 4.04 -1.77
N ASP A 375 -15.13 4.34 -0.46
CA ASP A 375 -15.44 5.65 0.09
C ASP A 375 -14.16 6.28 0.70
N PRO A 376 -13.63 7.35 0.10
CA PRO A 376 -12.44 8.04 0.61
C PRO A 376 -12.59 8.58 2.02
N SER A 377 -13.82 8.93 2.42
CA SER A 377 -14.10 9.48 3.75
C SER A 377 -13.85 8.47 4.88
N ILE A 378 -14.02 7.17 4.57
CA ILE A 378 -13.81 6.07 5.52
C ILE A 378 -12.37 5.58 5.46
N ARG A 379 -11.77 5.57 4.26
CA ARG A 379 -10.48 4.92 4.01
C ARG A 379 -9.29 5.87 3.97
N GLY A 380 -9.53 7.18 3.94
CA GLY A 380 -8.50 8.22 4.01
C GLY A 380 -7.74 8.50 2.71
N ILE A 381 -7.86 7.62 1.70
CA ILE A 381 -7.21 7.77 0.39
C ILE A 381 -8.24 7.69 -0.75
N TYR A 382 -8.01 8.46 -1.83
CA TYR A 382 -8.96 8.57 -2.95
C TYR A 382 -8.88 7.41 -3.93
N ARG A 383 -7.71 6.77 -4.07
CA ARG A 383 -7.48 5.66 -5.00
C ARG A 383 -6.91 4.46 -4.27
N LEU A 384 -7.21 3.28 -4.77
CA LEU A 384 -6.60 2.03 -4.34
C LEU A 384 -5.77 1.49 -5.53
N PRO A 385 -4.51 1.89 -5.68
CA PRO A 385 -3.69 1.40 -6.77
C PRO A 385 -3.28 -0.05 -6.52
N ALA A 386 -3.14 -0.80 -7.61
CA ALA A 386 -2.43 -2.08 -7.60
C ALA A 386 -1.03 -1.87 -8.20
N LYS A 387 0.01 -2.19 -7.43
CA LYS A 387 1.41 -2.07 -7.87
C LYS A 387 1.99 -3.46 -8.07
N LEU A 388 2.39 -3.76 -9.31
CA LEU A 388 3.09 -5.01 -9.61
C LEU A 388 4.57 -4.84 -9.25
N GLU A 389 5.03 -5.61 -8.28
CA GLU A 389 6.45 -5.73 -7.95
C GLU A 389 7.00 -7.04 -8.53
N LEU A 390 8.11 -6.95 -9.28
CA LEU A 390 8.71 -8.12 -9.92
C LEU A 390 9.08 -9.19 -8.90
N GLY A 391 9.54 -8.78 -7.71
CA GLY A 391 9.87 -9.67 -6.60
C GLY A 391 8.67 -10.50 -6.13
N ASP A 392 7.49 -9.88 -6.04
CA ASP A 392 6.26 -10.53 -5.62
C ASP A 392 5.78 -11.54 -6.66
N VAL A 393 5.81 -11.17 -7.95
CA VAL A 393 5.46 -12.09 -9.03
C VAL A 393 6.41 -13.28 -9.07
N LEU A 394 7.73 -13.05 -8.96
CA LEU A 394 8.72 -14.13 -8.94
C LEU A 394 8.54 -15.03 -7.70
N SER A 395 8.26 -14.47 -6.55
CA SER A 395 8.02 -15.26 -5.32
C SER A 395 6.76 -16.13 -5.45
N ALA A 396 5.68 -15.59 -6.03
CA ALA A 396 4.45 -16.33 -6.30
C ALA A 396 4.69 -17.48 -7.28
N VAL A 397 5.44 -17.25 -8.36
CA VAL A 397 5.83 -18.28 -9.33
C VAL A 397 6.69 -19.35 -8.67
N ALA A 398 7.74 -18.95 -7.94
CA ALA A 398 8.63 -19.88 -7.26
C ALA A 398 7.89 -20.75 -6.25
N LEU A 399 7.01 -20.15 -5.44
CA LEU A 399 6.17 -20.85 -4.48
C LEU A 399 5.23 -21.84 -5.16
N SER A 400 4.53 -21.41 -6.21
CA SER A 400 3.59 -22.27 -6.95
C SER A 400 4.28 -23.46 -7.59
N LEU A 401 5.42 -23.25 -8.26
CA LEU A 401 6.18 -24.34 -8.90
C LEU A 401 6.80 -25.27 -7.86
N ALA A 402 7.39 -24.75 -6.79
CA ALA A 402 7.96 -25.56 -5.72
C ALA A 402 6.90 -26.47 -5.09
N LEU A 403 5.73 -25.91 -4.77
CA LEU A 403 4.60 -26.68 -4.25
C LEU A 403 4.08 -27.71 -5.23
N SER A 404 3.89 -27.32 -6.50
CA SER A 404 3.44 -28.24 -7.54
C SER A 404 4.37 -29.44 -7.66
N PHE A 405 5.67 -29.21 -7.67
CA PHE A 405 6.67 -30.29 -7.77
C PHE A 405 6.70 -31.17 -6.51
N LEU A 406 6.71 -30.55 -5.33
CA LEU A 406 6.78 -31.27 -4.05
C LEU A 406 5.55 -32.17 -3.85
N ILE A 407 4.36 -31.60 -4.09
CA ILE A 407 3.07 -32.27 -3.86
C ILE A 407 2.83 -33.39 -4.86
N THR A 408 3.27 -33.19 -6.12
CA THR A 408 3.15 -34.20 -7.18
C THR A 408 3.91 -35.50 -6.86
N LEU A 409 4.96 -35.44 -6.04
CA LEU A 409 5.75 -36.62 -5.66
C LEU A 409 4.93 -37.66 -4.88
N LEU A 410 3.96 -37.25 -4.06
CA LEU A 410 3.17 -38.17 -3.25
C LEU A 410 2.27 -39.09 -4.10
N PRO A 411 1.41 -38.57 -5.02
CA PRO A 411 0.61 -39.40 -5.91
C PRO A 411 1.47 -40.20 -6.91
N ALA A 412 2.55 -39.59 -7.43
CA ALA A 412 3.46 -40.26 -8.34
C ALA A 412 4.14 -41.49 -7.70
N ARG A 413 4.53 -41.39 -6.41
CA ARG A 413 5.04 -42.55 -5.67
C ARG A 413 3.99 -43.64 -5.46
N ARG A 414 2.74 -43.28 -5.22
CA ARG A 414 1.63 -44.24 -5.13
C ARG A 414 1.41 -44.95 -6.45
N ALA A 415 1.41 -44.21 -7.57
CA ALA A 415 1.31 -44.80 -8.90
C ALA A 415 2.42 -45.80 -9.20
N ALA A 416 3.67 -45.47 -8.87
CA ALA A 416 4.86 -46.30 -9.08
C ALA A 416 4.80 -47.62 -8.33
N ARG A 417 4.20 -47.63 -7.14
CA ARG A 417 4.08 -48.84 -6.26
C ARG A 417 2.82 -49.66 -6.50
N MET A 418 1.99 -49.33 -7.49
CA MET A 418 0.82 -50.16 -7.83
C MET A 418 1.24 -51.57 -8.26
N ASN A 419 0.57 -52.56 -7.69
CA ASN A 419 0.77 -53.94 -8.10
C ASN A 419 0.12 -54.19 -9.46
N PRO A 420 0.90 -54.61 -10.52
CA PRO A 420 0.36 -54.80 -11.85
C PRO A 420 -0.74 -55.85 -11.89
N VAL A 421 -0.71 -56.90 -11.04
CA VAL A 421 -1.74 -57.93 -10.95
C VAL A 421 -3.05 -57.38 -10.44
N GLU A 422 -3.00 -56.55 -9.39
CA GLU A 422 -4.25 -55.91 -8.86
C GLU A 422 -4.80 -54.87 -9.83
N ALA A 423 -3.96 -54.12 -10.53
CA ALA A 423 -4.36 -53.14 -11.51
C ALA A 423 -5.09 -53.73 -12.73
N LEU A 424 -4.81 -54.99 -13.08
CA LEU A 424 -5.45 -55.70 -14.17
C LEU A 424 -6.66 -56.55 -13.74
N ARG A 425 -6.82 -56.82 -12.44
CA ARG A 425 -7.85 -57.72 -11.90
C ARG A 425 -9.16 -56.98 -11.57
N TYR A 426 -9.14 -55.68 -11.35
CA TYR A 426 -10.34 -54.90 -11.05
C TYR A 426 -11.04 -54.50 -12.38
N GLU A 427 -12.17 -55.12 -12.66
CA GLU A 427 -13.24 -54.62 -13.52
C GLU A 427 -14.07 -53.59 -12.78
#